data_953416bda7854c4dcd4c4033b4a28287
#
_entry.id   953416bda7854c4dcd4c4033b4a28287
#
_cell.length_a   1.000
_cell.length_b   1.000
_cell.length_c   1.000
_cell.angle_alpha   90.00
_cell.angle_beta   90.00
_cell.angle_gamma   90.00
#
_symmetry.space_group_name_H-M   'P 1'
#
loop_
_entity.id
_entity.type
_entity.pdbx_description
1 polymer ?
#
loop_
_entity_poly.entity_id
_entity_poly.type
_entity_poly.pdbx_seq_one_letter_code
_entity_poly.pdbx_strand_id
1 'polypeptide(L)'
;HNLIIKDKLQVTPLVELPKRRMVNVIRHYISQHELLSPSDKVLQEIISLIHAKADAKSIVSWHHYEVRRYHNELYFFDENQTNSVRSCRYYDSLKDLPNFEVRFRQDGQRIKLKGKQHSQSLKKILQEANIPPWERDHLRMYYIDGKLRAMENLGEMVDG
;
A
#
# COMPACT_ATOMS: atom_id res chain seq x y z
N HIS A 1 6.09 9.75 5.88
CA HIS A 1 5.30 8.67 5.30
C HIS A 1 4.12 8.38 6.20
N ASN A 2 2.92 8.51 5.65
CA ASN A 2 1.67 8.30 6.38
C ASN A 2 1.50 6.82 6.71
N LEU A 3 1.11 6.50 7.93
CA LEU A 3 0.83 5.12 8.32
C LEU A 3 -0.49 4.68 7.69
N ILE A 4 -0.48 3.54 6.99
CA ILE A 4 -1.70 2.90 6.52
C ILE A 4 -2.36 2.21 7.71
N ILE A 5 -3.61 2.52 7.96
CA ILE A 5 -4.43 1.79 8.92
C ILE A 5 -4.58 0.36 8.41
N LYS A 6 -4.26 -0.62 9.26
CA LYS A 6 -4.07 -2.02 8.84
C LYS A 6 -5.29 -2.67 8.21
N ASP A 7 -6.48 -2.34 8.71
CA ASP A 7 -7.72 -2.94 8.24
C ASP A 7 -8.27 -2.11 7.09
N LYS A 8 -8.29 -2.70 5.90
CA LYS A 8 -8.77 -2.05 4.69
C LYS A 8 -10.24 -2.32 4.48
N LEU A 9 -11.00 -1.33 4.04
CA LEU A 9 -12.39 -1.55 3.62
C LEU A 9 -12.45 -2.06 2.19
N GLN A 10 -13.16 -3.17 2.00
CA GLN A 10 -13.41 -3.73 0.67
C GLN A 10 -14.52 -2.94 -0.03
N VAL A 11 -14.28 -2.55 -1.28
CA VAL A 11 -15.21 -1.74 -2.08
C VAL A 11 -16.42 -2.54 -2.57
N THR A 12 -16.20 -3.76 -3.08
CA THR A 12 -17.27 -4.58 -3.68
C THR A 12 -18.48 -4.76 -2.73
N PRO A 13 -18.31 -5.22 -1.49
CA PRO A 13 -19.45 -5.35 -0.60
C PRO A 13 -20.10 -4.00 -0.24
N LEU A 14 -19.33 -2.89 -0.27
CA LEU A 14 -19.89 -1.56 0.01
C LEU A 14 -20.79 -1.07 -1.12
N VAL A 15 -20.41 -1.30 -2.38
CA VAL A 15 -21.19 -0.86 -3.56
C VAL A 15 -22.57 -1.50 -3.59
N GLU A 16 -22.71 -2.72 -3.07
CA GLU A 16 -24.00 -3.44 -2.99
C GLU A 16 -24.93 -2.92 -1.89
N LEU A 17 -24.42 -2.09 -0.98
CA LEU A 17 -25.23 -1.56 0.13
C LEU A 17 -26.03 -0.32 -0.31
N PRO A 18 -27.26 -0.15 0.22
CA PRO A 18 -27.95 1.12 0.14
C PRO A 18 -27.10 2.25 0.75
N LYS A 19 -27.14 3.43 0.17
CA LYS A 19 -26.31 4.58 0.59
C LYS A 19 -26.28 4.82 2.10
N ARG A 20 -27.42 4.70 2.76
CA ARG A 20 -27.54 4.88 4.22
C ARG A 20 -26.72 3.84 5.01
N ARG A 21 -26.74 2.58 4.57
CA ARG A 21 -25.94 1.50 5.18
C ARG A 21 -24.47 1.68 4.91
N MET A 22 -24.10 2.08 3.71
CA MET A 22 -22.71 2.38 3.36
C MET A 22 -22.13 3.47 4.28
N VAL A 23 -22.86 4.57 4.50
CA VAL A 23 -22.47 5.62 5.45
C VAL A 23 -22.24 5.06 6.85
N ASN A 24 -23.14 4.20 7.33
CA ASN A 24 -23.01 3.61 8.66
C ASN A 24 -21.79 2.70 8.78
N VAL A 25 -21.47 1.92 7.75
CA VAL A 25 -20.26 1.07 7.71
C VAL A 25 -19.00 1.93 7.74
N ILE A 26 -18.94 3.01 6.95
CA ILE A 26 -17.81 3.92 6.94
C ILE A 26 -17.63 4.60 8.31
N ARG A 27 -18.70 5.10 8.90
CA ARG A 27 -18.67 5.70 10.24
C ARG A 27 -18.21 4.70 11.32
N HIS A 28 -18.73 3.48 11.25
CA HIS A 28 -18.35 2.42 12.18
C HIS A 28 -16.85 2.10 12.06
N TYR A 29 -16.34 1.95 10.83
CA TYR A 29 -14.91 1.74 10.57
C TYR A 29 -14.07 2.88 11.15
N ILE A 30 -14.43 4.14 10.87
CA ILE A 30 -13.74 5.33 11.38
C ILE A 30 -13.71 5.34 12.92
N SER A 31 -14.86 5.01 13.55
CA SER A 31 -14.95 4.93 15.01
C SER A 31 -14.12 3.79 15.61
N GLN A 32 -14.11 2.62 14.97
CA GLN A 32 -13.28 1.49 15.45
C GLN A 32 -11.78 1.77 15.42
N HIS A 33 -11.35 2.61 14.48
CA HIS A 33 -9.94 3.02 14.36
C HIS A 33 -9.62 4.32 15.10
N GLU A 34 -10.56 4.80 15.93
CA GLU A 34 -10.40 6.02 16.74
C GLU A 34 -10.06 7.28 15.90
N LEU A 35 -10.48 7.30 14.64
CA LEU A 35 -10.28 8.45 13.78
C LEU A 35 -11.32 9.55 14.09
N LEU A 36 -10.92 10.80 13.88
CA LEU A 36 -11.85 11.92 14.01
C LEU A 36 -12.99 11.80 12.98
N SER A 37 -14.19 12.03 13.43
CA SER A 37 -15.38 11.90 12.58
C SER A 37 -15.37 12.93 11.44
N PRO A 38 -15.51 12.50 10.19
CA PRO A 38 -15.61 13.41 9.06
C PRO A 38 -16.98 14.11 9.01
N SER A 39 -17.03 15.26 8.34
CA SER A 39 -18.28 15.93 8.03
C SER A 39 -19.12 15.13 7.03
N ASP A 40 -20.42 15.44 6.93
CA ASP A 40 -21.30 14.80 5.93
C ASP A 40 -20.81 15.04 4.49
N LYS A 41 -20.20 16.19 4.21
CA LYS A 41 -19.58 16.48 2.91
C LYS A 41 -18.45 15.49 2.61
N VAL A 42 -17.53 15.29 3.53
CA VAL A 42 -16.42 14.33 3.39
C VAL A 42 -16.94 12.90 3.23
N LEU A 43 -17.97 12.50 3.97
CA LEU A 43 -18.61 11.19 3.79
C LEU A 43 -19.18 11.02 2.37
N GLN A 44 -19.78 12.05 1.78
CA GLN A 44 -20.24 11.99 0.39
C GLN A 44 -19.07 11.87 -0.59
N GLU A 45 -17.95 12.54 -0.34
CA GLU A 45 -16.74 12.42 -1.15
C GLU A 45 -16.13 10.99 -1.06
N ILE A 46 -16.13 10.37 0.13
CA ILE A 46 -15.71 8.96 0.30
C ILE A 46 -16.65 8.02 -0.48
N ILE A 47 -17.95 8.25 -0.43
CA ILE A 47 -18.93 7.48 -1.21
C ILE A 47 -18.66 7.63 -2.70
N SER A 48 -18.39 8.85 -3.17
CA SER A 48 -18.02 9.09 -4.56
C SER A 48 -16.75 8.35 -4.96
N LEU A 49 -15.77 8.27 -4.06
CA LEU A 49 -14.54 7.51 -4.26
C LEU A 49 -14.82 6.00 -4.38
N ILE A 50 -15.77 5.47 -3.60
CA ILE A 50 -16.21 4.06 -3.70
C ILE A 50 -16.81 3.75 -5.07
N HIS A 51 -17.54 4.68 -5.66
CA HIS A 51 -18.16 4.52 -7.00
C HIS A 51 -17.24 4.95 -8.15
N ALA A 52 -16.08 5.56 -7.87
CA ALA A 52 -15.13 5.95 -8.88
C ALA A 52 -14.54 4.73 -9.63
N LYS A 53 -13.86 4.97 -10.75
CA LYS A 53 -13.10 3.91 -11.43
C LYS A 53 -11.95 3.42 -10.55
N ALA A 54 -11.58 2.15 -10.70
CA ALA A 54 -10.54 1.51 -9.86
C ALA A 54 -9.15 2.15 -9.98
N ASP A 55 -8.89 2.87 -11.07
CA ASP A 55 -7.65 3.58 -11.37
C ASP A 55 -7.72 5.10 -11.08
N ALA A 56 -8.85 5.58 -10.54
CA ALA A 56 -9.00 6.97 -10.16
C ALA A 56 -7.96 7.37 -9.12
N LYS A 57 -7.24 8.46 -9.38
CA LYS A 57 -6.24 9.02 -8.46
C LYS A 57 -6.85 9.97 -7.44
N SER A 58 -8.15 9.87 -7.19
CA SER A 58 -8.85 10.75 -6.26
C SER A 58 -8.43 10.47 -4.83
N ILE A 59 -8.23 11.54 -4.08
CA ILE A 59 -7.89 11.53 -2.65
C ILE A 59 -8.98 12.30 -1.94
N VAL A 60 -9.47 11.76 -0.83
CA VAL A 60 -10.39 12.45 0.07
C VAL A 60 -9.66 12.70 1.38
N SER A 61 -9.62 13.96 1.82
CA SER A 61 -8.88 14.36 3.02
C SER A 61 -9.78 15.06 4.02
N TRP A 62 -9.55 14.79 5.31
CA TRP A 62 -10.16 15.55 6.41
C TRP A 62 -9.22 15.55 7.62
N HIS A 63 -9.09 16.68 8.30
CA HIS A 63 -8.09 16.88 9.35
C HIS A 63 -6.69 16.46 8.86
N HIS A 64 -6.09 15.47 9.50
CA HIS A 64 -4.81 14.86 9.14
C HIS A 64 -4.96 13.43 8.57
N TYR A 65 -6.16 13.09 8.12
CA TYR A 65 -6.44 11.79 7.49
C TYR A 65 -6.64 11.93 6.00
N GLU A 66 -6.27 10.87 5.27
CA GLU A 66 -6.56 10.71 3.85
C GLU A 66 -7.17 9.34 3.57
N VAL A 67 -8.07 9.28 2.58
CA VAL A 67 -8.57 8.03 2.01
C VAL A 67 -8.24 7.98 0.54
N ARG A 68 -7.69 6.86 0.12
CA ARG A 68 -7.39 6.55 -1.30
C ARG A 68 -7.98 5.21 -1.66
N ARG A 69 -8.43 5.09 -2.91
CA ARG A 69 -8.86 3.81 -3.47
C ARG A 69 -7.77 3.23 -4.36
N TYR A 70 -7.53 1.94 -4.21
CA TYR A 70 -6.73 1.16 -5.14
C TYR A 70 -7.38 -0.19 -5.37
N HIS A 71 -7.72 -0.49 -6.62
CA HIS A 71 -8.55 -1.64 -6.99
C HIS A 71 -9.83 -1.74 -6.16
N ASN A 72 -9.98 -2.82 -5.41
CA ASN A 72 -11.17 -3.11 -4.60
C ASN A 72 -11.00 -2.72 -3.12
N GLU A 73 -10.05 -1.87 -2.79
CA GLU A 73 -9.73 -1.53 -1.41
C GLU A 73 -9.69 -0.01 -1.19
N LEU A 74 -10.20 0.44 -0.04
CA LEU A 74 -9.98 1.78 0.50
C LEU A 74 -8.85 1.73 1.51
N TYR A 75 -7.89 2.62 1.33
CA TYR A 75 -6.72 2.81 2.19
C TYR A 75 -6.89 4.10 2.98
N PHE A 76 -6.83 3.99 4.29
CA PHE A 76 -6.87 5.11 5.20
C PHE A 76 -5.47 5.43 5.71
N PHE A 77 -5.10 6.68 5.71
CA PHE A 77 -3.79 7.18 6.14
C PHE A 77 -3.96 8.18 7.27
N ASP A 78 -3.04 8.15 8.21
CA ASP A 78 -2.91 9.15 9.27
C ASP A 78 -1.55 9.85 9.10
N GLU A 79 -1.58 11.15 8.80
CA GLU A 79 -0.36 11.96 8.58
C GLU A 79 0.45 12.16 9.86
N ASN A 80 -0.20 12.11 11.03
CA ASN A 80 0.46 12.28 12.32
C ASN A 80 1.17 11.01 12.78
N GLN A 81 0.86 9.86 12.23
CA GLN A 81 1.55 8.63 12.54
C GLN A 81 2.76 8.47 11.63
N THR A 82 3.94 8.70 12.19
CA THR A 82 5.19 8.34 11.52
C THR A 82 5.35 6.83 11.54
N ASN A 83 5.73 6.25 10.41
CA ASN A 83 6.09 4.84 10.33
C ASN A 83 7.15 4.51 11.37
N SER A 84 6.78 3.80 12.42
CA SER A 84 7.72 2.93 13.11
C SER A 84 8.24 1.97 12.04
N VAL A 85 9.55 1.85 11.94
CA VAL A 85 10.23 0.92 11.04
C VAL A 85 9.53 -0.44 11.19
N ARG A 86 8.71 -0.82 10.19
CA ARG A 86 8.14 -2.17 10.18
C ARG A 86 9.33 -3.12 10.17
N SER A 87 9.52 -3.86 11.27
CA SER A 87 10.47 -4.95 11.30
C SER A 87 10.10 -5.89 10.15
N CYS A 88 10.90 -5.87 9.10
CA CYS A 88 10.74 -6.80 8.00
C CYS A 88 11.54 -8.04 8.34
N ARG A 89 10.88 -9.20 8.40
CA ARG A 89 11.53 -10.50 8.68
C ARG A 89 12.82 -10.69 7.89
N TYR A 90 12.82 -10.24 6.63
CA TYR A 90 14.01 -10.35 5.77
C TYR A 90 15.10 -9.33 6.12
N TYR A 91 14.74 -8.15 6.57
CA TYR A 91 15.71 -7.18 7.06
C TYR A 91 16.50 -7.74 8.25
N ASP A 92 15.79 -8.30 9.25
CA ASP A 92 16.41 -8.84 10.45
C ASP A 92 17.33 -10.05 10.16
N SER A 93 17.00 -10.82 9.12
CA SER A 93 17.84 -11.98 8.72
C SER A 93 19.05 -11.61 7.84
N LEU A 94 19.02 -10.46 7.17
CA LEU A 94 20.03 -10.07 6.19
C LEU A 94 20.95 -8.94 6.66
N LYS A 95 20.51 -8.09 7.58
CA LYS A 95 21.20 -6.86 8.01
C LYS A 95 22.63 -7.06 8.52
N ASP A 96 22.90 -8.22 9.11
CA ASP A 96 24.21 -8.54 9.70
C ASP A 96 25.16 -9.28 8.73
N LEU A 97 24.70 -9.52 7.49
CA LEU A 97 25.53 -10.15 6.48
C LEU A 97 26.51 -9.13 5.84
N PRO A 98 27.71 -9.59 5.45
CA PRO A 98 28.67 -8.72 4.79
C PRO A 98 28.10 -8.19 3.46
N ASN A 99 28.47 -6.94 3.13
CA ASN A 99 28.03 -6.25 1.93
C ASN A 99 26.48 -6.13 1.79
N PHE A 100 25.78 -6.05 2.94
CA PHE A 100 24.34 -5.76 2.96
C PHE A 100 24.09 -4.31 2.58
N GLU A 101 23.15 -4.09 1.65
CA GLU A 101 22.72 -2.77 1.22
C GLU A 101 21.19 -2.71 1.14
N VAL A 102 20.65 -1.55 1.50
CA VAL A 102 19.24 -1.23 1.29
C VAL A 102 19.14 -0.21 0.16
N ARG A 103 18.37 -0.53 -0.87
CA ARG A 103 18.11 0.36 -2.00
C ARG A 103 16.60 0.54 -2.19
N PHE A 104 16.23 1.63 -2.84
CA PHE A 104 14.85 1.88 -3.27
C PHE A 104 14.72 1.65 -4.78
N ARG A 105 13.49 1.50 -5.23
CA ARG A 105 13.17 1.32 -6.64
C ARG A 105 13.76 2.45 -7.51
N GLN A 106 14.27 2.09 -8.66
CA GLN A 106 14.63 3.04 -9.71
C GLN A 106 13.68 2.87 -10.91
N ASP A 107 13.39 3.97 -11.61
CA ASP A 107 12.59 3.93 -12.82
C ASP A 107 13.26 3.09 -13.91
N GLY A 108 12.44 2.30 -14.61
CA GLY A 108 12.93 1.40 -15.65
C GLY A 108 13.64 0.13 -15.14
N GLN A 109 13.76 -0.06 -13.83
CA GLN A 109 14.42 -1.22 -13.25
C GLN A 109 13.77 -2.53 -13.68
N ARG A 110 14.62 -3.50 -14.07
CA ARG A 110 14.22 -4.84 -14.45
C ARG A 110 14.86 -5.85 -13.50
N ILE A 111 14.11 -6.88 -13.16
CA ILE A 111 14.55 -7.94 -12.24
C ILE A 111 14.28 -9.29 -12.89
N LYS A 112 15.22 -10.22 -12.76
CA LYS A 112 15.04 -11.61 -13.14
C LYS A 112 14.68 -12.41 -11.89
N LEU A 113 13.45 -12.86 -11.80
CA LEU A 113 13.01 -13.71 -10.70
C LEU A 113 13.54 -15.12 -10.87
N LYS A 114 13.82 -15.79 -9.75
CA LYS A 114 14.24 -17.21 -9.73
C LYS A 114 13.22 -18.07 -10.48
N GLY A 115 13.70 -18.90 -11.41
CA GLY A 115 12.86 -19.78 -12.22
C GLY A 115 12.19 -19.12 -13.43
N LYS A 116 12.42 -17.82 -13.67
CA LYS A 116 11.97 -17.15 -14.90
C LYS A 116 13.11 -17.04 -15.92
N GLN A 117 12.77 -17.31 -17.20
CA GLN A 117 13.76 -17.25 -18.29
C GLN A 117 14.16 -15.80 -18.63
N HIS A 118 13.22 -14.85 -18.48
CA HIS A 118 13.40 -13.45 -18.86
C HIS A 118 13.25 -12.51 -17.67
N SER A 119 14.00 -11.40 -17.72
CA SER A 119 13.83 -10.31 -16.79
C SER A 119 12.49 -9.59 -17.03
N GLN A 120 11.78 -9.24 -15.96
CA GLN A 120 10.55 -8.45 -16.00
C GLN A 120 10.78 -7.04 -15.45
N SER A 121 9.98 -6.07 -15.91
CA SER A 121 10.04 -4.75 -15.30
C SER A 121 9.54 -4.83 -13.85
N LEU A 122 10.25 -4.18 -12.94
CA LEU A 122 9.85 -4.11 -11.54
C LEU A 122 8.44 -3.52 -11.39
N LYS A 123 8.09 -2.52 -12.22
CA LYS A 123 6.74 -1.95 -12.26
C LYS A 123 5.66 -3.02 -12.47
N LYS A 124 5.88 -3.95 -13.41
CA LYS A 124 4.92 -5.04 -13.69
C LYS A 124 4.81 -6.00 -12.51
N ILE A 125 5.95 -6.38 -11.91
CA ILE A 125 5.97 -7.25 -10.72
C ILE A 125 5.17 -6.64 -9.58
N LEU A 126 5.35 -5.35 -9.31
CA LEU A 126 4.63 -4.63 -8.25
C LEU A 126 3.12 -4.48 -8.55
N GLN A 127 2.75 -4.34 -9.83
CA GLN A 127 1.35 -4.34 -10.26
C GLN A 127 0.69 -5.69 -10.06
N GLU A 128 1.34 -6.77 -10.49
CA GLU A 128 0.85 -8.15 -10.33
C GLU A 128 0.72 -8.55 -8.85
N ALA A 129 1.59 -8.01 -8.00
CA ALA A 129 1.52 -8.18 -6.54
C ALA A 129 0.50 -7.25 -5.85
N ASN A 130 -0.28 -6.48 -6.60
CA ASN A 130 -1.26 -5.51 -6.09
C ASN A 130 -0.67 -4.46 -5.13
N ILE A 131 0.60 -4.08 -5.32
CA ILE A 131 1.23 -3.02 -4.54
C ILE A 131 0.74 -1.66 -5.06
N PRO A 132 0.12 -0.82 -4.22
CA PRO A 132 -0.36 0.49 -4.64
C PRO A 132 0.77 1.42 -5.11
N PRO A 133 0.52 2.33 -6.07
CA PRO A 133 1.54 3.21 -6.62
C PRO A 133 2.29 4.04 -5.57
N TRP A 134 1.60 4.52 -4.54
CA TRP A 134 2.19 5.33 -3.46
C TRP A 134 3.10 4.55 -2.51
N GLU A 135 3.03 3.21 -2.50
CA GLU A 135 3.94 2.35 -1.72
C GLU A 135 5.20 1.96 -2.51
N ARG A 136 5.11 1.92 -3.86
CA ARG A 136 6.17 1.34 -4.71
C ARG A 136 7.51 2.04 -4.59
N ASP A 137 7.50 3.37 -4.46
CA ASP A 137 8.74 4.17 -4.42
C ASP A 137 9.42 4.13 -3.04
N HIS A 138 8.70 3.62 -2.04
CA HIS A 138 9.16 3.51 -0.65
C HIS A 138 9.49 2.09 -0.22
N LEU A 139 9.29 1.10 -1.10
CA LEU A 139 9.64 -0.29 -0.82
C LEU A 139 11.14 -0.46 -0.72
N ARG A 140 11.59 -1.04 0.39
CA ARG A 140 12.98 -1.38 0.59
C ARG A 140 13.34 -2.66 -0.15
N MET A 141 14.44 -2.60 -0.87
CA MET A 141 15.03 -3.70 -1.60
C MET A 141 16.37 -4.06 -0.93
N TYR A 142 16.54 -5.30 -0.57
CA TYR A 142 17.69 -5.79 0.19
C TYR A 142 18.66 -6.53 -0.71
N TYR A 143 19.87 -6.02 -0.76
CA TYR A 143 20.97 -6.53 -1.62
C TYR A 143 22.07 -7.12 -0.75
N ILE A 144 22.70 -8.20 -1.24
CA ILE A 144 23.94 -8.77 -0.73
C ILE A 144 24.89 -8.93 -1.91
N ASP A 145 26.11 -8.43 -1.79
CA ASP A 145 27.11 -8.44 -2.88
C ASP A 145 26.55 -7.89 -4.20
N GLY A 146 25.76 -6.82 -4.13
CA GLY A 146 25.13 -6.20 -5.29
C GLY A 146 23.97 -6.98 -5.92
N LYS A 147 23.57 -8.14 -5.37
CA LYS A 147 22.46 -8.96 -5.87
C LYS A 147 21.24 -8.79 -5.00
N LEU A 148 20.07 -8.61 -5.62
CA LEU A 148 18.79 -8.52 -4.92
C LEU A 148 18.46 -9.86 -4.27
N ARG A 149 18.19 -9.83 -2.95
CA ARG A 149 17.84 -11.01 -2.16
C ARG A 149 16.39 -11.02 -1.71
N ALA A 150 15.89 -9.89 -1.30
CA ALA A 150 14.52 -9.78 -0.85
C ALA A 150 13.97 -8.37 -1.10
N MET A 151 12.67 -8.26 -1.12
CA MET A 151 11.94 -7.00 -1.21
C MET A 151 10.86 -6.95 -0.14
N GLU A 152 10.73 -5.79 0.49
CA GLU A 152 9.66 -5.53 1.45
C GLU A 152 8.29 -5.83 0.83
N ASN A 153 7.42 -6.50 1.57
CA ASN A 153 6.07 -6.94 1.16
C ASN A 153 5.99 -8.02 0.07
N LEU A 154 7.08 -8.36 -0.61
CA LEU A 154 7.09 -9.38 -1.69
C LEU A 154 7.88 -10.63 -1.31
N GLY A 155 8.70 -10.53 -0.28
CA GLY A 155 9.47 -11.66 0.22
C GLY A 155 10.80 -11.87 -0.49
N GLU A 156 11.27 -13.10 -0.45
CA GLU A 156 12.58 -13.48 -0.99
C GLU A 156 12.56 -13.41 -2.53
N MET A 157 13.53 -12.63 -3.05
CA MET A 157 13.77 -12.50 -4.47
C MET A 157 15.21 -12.92 -4.74
N VAL A 158 15.40 -13.87 -5.63
CA VAL A 158 16.73 -14.25 -6.07
C VAL A 158 16.91 -13.73 -7.47
N ASP A 159 17.77 -12.74 -7.60
CA ASP A 159 18.30 -12.33 -8.89
C ASP A 159 19.12 -13.50 -9.44
N GLY A 160 18.64 -14.02 -10.53
CA GLY A 160 19.25 -15.20 -11.15
C GLY A 160 20.52 -14.88 -11.90
#